data_5f081077d497e2312b32d0c65fa4c67d
#
_entry.id   5f081077d497e2312b32d0c65fa4c67d
#
_cell.length_a   1.000
_cell.length_b   1.000
_cell.length_c   1.000
_cell.angle_alpha   90.00
_cell.angle_beta   90.00
_cell.angle_gamma   90.00
#
_symmetry.space_group_name_H-M   'P 1'
#
loop_
_entity.id
_entity.type
_entity.pdbx_description
1 polymer ?
#
loop_
_entity_poly.entity_id
_entity_poly.type
_entity_poly.pdbx_seq_one_letter_code
_entity_poly.pdbx_strand_id
1 'polypeptide(L)'
;MARAYRHFIPGYIWHITHRCHKRDFLLKFAKDRNRWIELLFEAKIKFRLSILNFMVTSNHTHLILSSSENSQAIPKAMQLIAGRTAQEYNRRKKRKGAFLQDRYHATAIESGEHLLRCLVYIDLNTVRAGAVDHPSKWPHGGFNEIQSPIRKNSIIAYERLRQLAGFTDYDSFAAAHRKWVDAALKDICAKRDRRWTESIAVGGSSFVEHIKSAMGAIAKGRSVRPAEGAFELREAQSAYNAIFRPKKHDIDPR
;
A
#
# COMPACT_ATOMS: atom_id res chain seq x y z
N MET A 1 -15.70 10.24 -15.67
CA MET A 1 -14.37 10.91 -15.71
C MET A 1 -13.30 9.89 -16.06
N ALA A 2 -12.44 10.20 -17.02
CA ALA A 2 -11.29 9.37 -17.33
C ALA A 2 -10.36 9.37 -16.11
N ARG A 3 -10.16 8.21 -15.48
CA ARG A 3 -9.27 8.06 -14.32
C ARG A 3 -7.83 8.18 -14.78
N ALA A 4 -7.02 8.96 -14.04
CA ALA A 4 -5.61 9.17 -14.33
C ALA A 4 -4.90 7.82 -14.56
N TYR A 5 -4.18 7.72 -15.65
CA TYR A 5 -3.31 6.59 -15.95
C TYR A 5 -2.27 6.46 -14.84
N ARG A 6 -2.16 5.28 -14.24
CA ARG A 6 -1.08 5.01 -13.29
C ARG A 6 0.20 4.81 -14.06
N HIS A 7 1.12 5.73 -13.87
CA HIS A 7 2.42 5.67 -14.52
C HIS A 7 3.41 5.10 -13.53
N PHE A 8 3.71 3.80 -13.67
CA PHE A 8 4.78 3.18 -12.90
C PHE A 8 6.10 3.51 -13.57
N ILE A 9 6.92 4.26 -12.84
CA ILE A 9 8.27 4.58 -13.27
C ILE A 9 9.16 3.41 -12.80
N PRO A 10 9.93 2.76 -13.69
CA PRO A 10 10.83 1.68 -13.34
C PRO A 10 11.86 2.11 -12.29
N GLY A 11 12.29 1.17 -11.45
CA GLY A 11 13.33 1.42 -10.43
C GLY A 11 12.83 2.07 -9.14
N TYR A 12 11.60 2.58 -9.10
CA TYR A 12 11.04 3.21 -7.90
C TYR A 12 10.34 2.21 -6.98
N ILE A 13 10.23 2.60 -5.71
CA ILE A 13 9.47 1.89 -4.68
C ILE A 13 8.02 2.38 -4.74
N TRP A 14 7.09 1.44 -4.69
CA TRP A 14 5.66 1.71 -4.74
C TRP A 14 4.95 1.11 -3.55
N HIS A 15 4.21 1.93 -2.83
CA HIS A 15 3.22 1.48 -1.87
C HIS A 15 1.87 1.37 -2.56
N ILE A 16 1.34 0.16 -2.62
CA ILE A 16 0.06 -0.17 -3.25
C ILE A 16 -0.97 -0.44 -2.16
N THR A 17 -2.13 0.20 -2.26
CA THR A 17 -3.28 -0.10 -1.40
C THR A 17 -4.47 -0.52 -2.23
N HIS A 18 -5.14 -1.59 -1.83
CA HIS A 18 -6.34 -2.06 -2.50
C HIS A 18 -7.42 -2.42 -1.49
N ARG A 19 -8.61 -1.86 -1.63
CA ARG A 19 -9.69 -1.97 -0.66
C ARG A 19 -10.83 -2.81 -1.19
N CYS A 20 -11.46 -3.60 -0.33
CA CYS A 20 -12.67 -4.34 -0.64
C CYS A 20 -13.84 -3.39 -0.97
N HIS A 21 -14.75 -3.86 -1.82
CA HIS A 21 -15.94 -3.11 -2.24
C HIS A 21 -16.76 -2.67 -1.03
N LYS A 22 -17.25 -1.43 -1.04
CA LYS A 22 -18.01 -0.80 0.05
C LYS A 22 -17.35 -0.89 1.44
N ARG A 23 -16.04 -1.15 1.50
CA ARG A 23 -15.26 -1.41 2.72
C ARG A 23 -15.71 -2.67 3.48
N ASP A 24 -16.43 -3.56 2.83
CA ASP A 24 -16.89 -4.83 3.42
C ASP A 24 -15.70 -5.70 3.84
N PHE A 25 -15.89 -6.50 4.88
CA PHE A 25 -14.86 -7.42 5.41
C PHE A 25 -14.76 -8.70 4.58
N LEU A 26 -14.51 -8.59 3.27
CA LEU A 26 -14.46 -9.74 2.36
C LEU A 26 -13.22 -10.63 2.57
N LEU A 27 -12.19 -10.11 3.23
CA LEU A 27 -11.00 -10.86 3.65
C LEU A 27 -11.05 -11.21 5.16
N LYS A 28 -12.25 -11.33 5.75
CA LYS A 28 -12.46 -11.56 7.19
C LYS A 28 -11.77 -12.83 7.69
N PHE A 29 -11.80 -13.91 6.92
CA PHE A 29 -11.31 -15.21 7.35
C PHE A 29 -9.84 -15.42 6.96
N ALA A 30 -9.08 -16.11 7.80
CA ALA A 30 -7.66 -16.46 7.55
C ALA A 30 -7.46 -17.15 6.19
N LYS A 31 -8.36 -18.06 5.82
CA LYS A 31 -8.38 -18.74 4.52
C LYS A 31 -8.31 -17.78 3.33
N ASP A 32 -9.05 -16.67 3.38
CA ASP A 32 -9.10 -15.71 2.28
C ASP A 32 -7.82 -14.86 2.23
N ARG A 33 -7.27 -14.51 3.41
CA ARG A 33 -5.99 -13.80 3.51
C ARG A 33 -4.82 -14.68 3.07
N ASN A 34 -4.80 -15.95 3.49
CA ASN A 34 -3.78 -16.91 3.05
C ASN A 34 -3.81 -17.08 1.52
N ARG A 35 -5.03 -17.23 0.94
CA ARG A 35 -5.15 -17.34 -0.52
C ARG A 35 -4.63 -16.10 -1.25
N TRP A 36 -4.88 -14.93 -0.71
CA TRP A 36 -4.34 -13.68 -1.26
C TRP A 36 -2.80 -13.67 -1.23
N ILE A 37 -2.20 -14.14 -0.11
CA ILE A 37 -0.74 -14.24 0.06
C ILE A 37 -0.13 -15.26 -0.92
N GLU A 38 -0.79 -16.41 -1.13
CA GLU A 38 -0.37 -17.37 -2.15
C GLU A 38 -0.36 -16.76 -3.56
N LEU A 39 -1.40 -16.00 -3.90
CA LEU A 39 -1.47 -15.28 -5.18
C LEU A 39 -0.41 -14.19 -5.30
N LEU A 40 -0.05 -13.54 -4.18
CA LEU A 40 1.06 -12.60 -4.12
C LEU A 40 2.40 -13.31 -4.43
N PHE A 41 2.62 -14.48 -3.85
CA PHE A 41 3.81 -15.29 -4.13
C PHE A 41 3.86 -15.73 -5.60
N GLU A 42 2.76 -16.24 -6.16
CA GLU A 42 2.66 -16.56 -7.58
C GLU A 42 3.01 -15.35 -8.47
N ALA A 43 2.46 -14.18 -8.15
CA ALA A 43 2.72 -12.94 -8.88
C ALA A 43 4.17 -12.48 -8.75
N LYS A 44 4.78 -12.60 -7.56
CA LYS A 44 6.20 -12.31 -7.31
C LYS A 44 7.08 -13.09 -8.28
N ILE A 45 6.89 -14.40 -8.38
CA ILE A 45 7.68 -15.27 -9.26
C ILE A 45 7.42 -14.94 -10.74
N LYS A 46 6.14 -14.87 -11.13
CA LYS A 46 5.74 -14.65 -12.52
C LYS A 46 6.22 -13.33 -13.11
N PHE A 47 6.19 -12.26 -12.31
CA PHE A 47 6.50 -10.90 -12.76
C PHE A 47 7.83 -10.39 -12.22
N ARG A 48 8.62 -11.24 -11.55
CA ARG A 48 9.94 -10.89 -10.97
C ARG A 48 9.89 -9.66 -10.07
N LEU A 49 8.92 -9.60 -9.17
CA LEU A 49 8.75 -8.45 -8.26
C LEU A 49 9.67 -8.58 -7.04
N SER A 50 10.26 -7.49 -6.62
CA SER A 50 10.91 -7.37 -5.32
C SER A 50 9.90 -6.83 -4.31
N ILE A 51 9.31 -7.72 -3.51
CA ILE A 51 8.36 -7.36 -2.45
C ILE A 51 9.15 -6.98 -1.20
N LEU A 52 8.88 -5.80 -0.65
CA LEU A 52 9.59 -5.24 0.49
C LEU A 52 8.79 -5.36 1.79
N ASN A 53 7.47 -5.27 1.71
CA ASN A 53 6.55 -5.54 2.81
C ASN A 53 5.13 -5.76 2.27
N PHE A 54 4.28 -6.40 3.07
CA PHE A 54 2.86 -6.58 2.76
C PHE A 54 2.02 -6.63 4.04
N MET A 55 0.72 -6.33 3.90
CA MET A 55 -0.28 -6.49 4.96
C MET A 55 -1.63 -6.81 4.35
N VAL A 56 -2.24 -7.89 4.79
CA VAL A 56 -3.59 -8.29 4.40
C VAL A 56 -4.50 -8.18 5.60
N THR A 57 -5.36 -7.17 5.61
CA THR A 57 -6.38 -6.99 6.65
C THR A 57 -7.71 -7.63 6.26
N SER A 58 -8.73 -7.44 7.05
CA SER A 58 -10.06 -8.00 6.75
C SER A 58 -10.77 -7.33 5.57
N ASN A 59 -10.39 -6.11 5.18
CA ASN A 59 -11.08 -5.33 4.15
C ASN A 59 -10.19 -4.52 3.21
N HIS A 60 -8.87 -4.59 3.36
CA HIS A 60 -7.92 -3.95 2.45
C HIS A 60 -6.54 -4.59 2.55
N THR A 61 -5.72 -4.32 1.56
CA THR A 61 -4.35 -4.82 1.50
C THR A 61 -3.37 -3.68 1.27
N HIS A 62 -2.18 -3.80 1.84
CA HIS A 62 -1.02 -2.97 1.57
C HIS A 62 0.09 -3.82 1.00
N LEU A 63 0.85 -3.27 0.08
CA LEU A 63 1.99 -3.93 -0.55
C LEU A 63 3.05 -2.88 -0.86
N ILE A 64 4.28 -3.04 -0.33
CA ILE A 64 5.44 -2.27 -0.77
C ILE A 64 6.26 -3.17 -1.67
N LEU A 65 6.59 -2.66 -2.84
CA LEU A 65 7.40 -3.39 -3.80
C LEU A 65 8.22 -2.44 -4.69
N SER A 66 9.25 -2.97 -5.30
CA SER A 66 9.92 -2.34 -6.43
C SER A 66 9.85 -3.25 -7.65
N SER A 67 9.71 -2.65 -8.82
CA SER A 67 9.92 -3.35 -10.09
C SER A 67 11.30 -2.98 -10.64
N SER A 68 11.92 -3.91 -11.36
CA SER A 68 13.15 -3.61 -12.09
C SER A 68 12.87 -2.65 -13.25
N GLU A 69 12.92 -3.11 -14.48
CA GLU A 69 12.81 -2.24 -15.65
C GLU A 69 11.42 -2.26 -16.32
N ASN A 70 10.57 -3.23 -15.97
CA ASN A 70 9.28 -3.43 -16.62
C ASN A 70 8.15 -2.67 -15.91
N SER A 71 7.73 -1.55 -16.47
CA SER A 71 6.61 -0.74 -15.95
C SER A 71 5.26 -1.49 -15.92
N GLN A 72 5.10 -2.58 -16.68
CA GLN A 72 3.89 -3.39 -16.72
C GLN A 72 3.86 -4.52 -15.67
N ALA A 73 4.98 -4.80 -15.00
CA ALA A 73 5.06 -5.88 -14.03
C ALA A 73 4.06 -5.70 -12.87
N ILE A 74 4.03 -4.51 -12.28
CA ILE A 74 3.11 -4.18 -11.17
C ILE A 74 1.64 -4.23 -11.62
N PRO A 75 1.22 -3.56 -12.70
CA PRO A 75 -0.15 -3.65 -13.19
C PRO A 75 -0.63 -5.08 -13.45
N LYS A 76 0.19 -5.90 -14.12
CA LYS A 76 -0.13 -7.30 -14.42
C LYS A 76 -0.20 -8.16 -13.15
N ALA A 77 0.71 -7.94 -12.19
CA ALA A 77 0.66 -8.63 -10.90
C ALA A 77 -0.62 -8.30 -10.13
N MET A 78 -0.96 -7.02 -10.02
CA MET A 78 -2.18 -6.60 -9.34
C MET A 78 -3.44 -7.09 -10.06
N GLN A 79 -3.44 -7.15 -11.38
CA GLN A 79 -4.54 -7.75 -12.17
C GLN A 79 -4.71 -9.24 -11.85
N LEU A 80 -3.61 -10.00 -11.79
CA LEU A 80 -3.64 -11.41 -11.44
C LEU A 80 -4.20 -11.63 -10.04
N ILE A 81 -3.62 -10.95 -9.03
CA ILE A 81 -4.00 -11.10 -7.62
C ILE A 81 -5.47 -10.71 -7.43
N ALA A 82 -5.85 -9.51 -7.89
CA ALA A 82 -7.19 -8.98 -7.72
C ALA A 82 -8.25 -9.82 -8.46
N GLY A 83 -7.96 -10.18 -9.71
CA GLY A 83 -8.87 -10.96 -10.55
C GLY A 83 -9.13 -12.36 -9.99
N ARG A 84 -8.07 -13.10 -9.66
CA ARG A 84 -8.20 -14.45 -9.10
C ARG A 84 -8.85 -14.45 -7.71
N THR A 85 -8.44 -13.52 -6.84
CA THR A 85 -9.09 -13.36 -5.53
C THR A 85 -10.60 -13.16 -5.68
N ALA A 86 -11.01 -12.23 -6.55
CA ALA A 86 -12.43 -11.94 -6.78
C ALA A 86 -13.19 -13.15 -7.35
N GLN A 87 -12.63 -13.81 -8.36
CA GLN A 87 -13.26 -14.96 -9.02
C GLN A 87 -13.43 -16.15 -8.06
N GLU A 88 -12.35 -16.54 -7.36
CA GLU A 88 -12.34 -17.67 -6.43
C GLU A 88 -13.28 -17.42 -5.24
N TYR A 89 -13.23 -16.21 -4.66
CA TYR A 89 -14.11 -15.82 -3.57
C TYR A 89 -15.58 -15.82 -3.98
N ASN A 90 -15.91 -15.15 -5.09
CA ASN A 90 -17.28 -15.04 -5.57
C ASN A 90 -17.87 -16.41 -5.94
N ARG A 91 -17.08 -17.29 -6.59
CA ARG A 91 -17.48 -18.68 -6.89
C ARG A 91 -17.78 -19.45 -5.60
N ARG A 92 -16.86 -19.43 -4.64
CA ARG A 92 -17.01 -20.15 -3.35
C ARG A 92 -18.18 -19.66 -2.52
N LYS A 93 -18.44 -18.35 -2.51
CA LYS A 93 -19.52 -17.71 -1.75
C LYS A 93 -20.83 -17.57 -2.54
N LYS A 94 -20.88 -18.10 -3.77
CA LYS A 94 -22.02 -17.92 -4.71
C LYS A 94 -22.46 -16.45 -4.81
N ARG A 95 -21.48 -15.52 -4.75
CA ARG A 95 -21.68 -14.07 -4.73
C ARG A 95 -21.48 -13.51 -6.14
N LYS A 96 -22.29 -12.47 -6.47
CA LYS A 96 -22.12 -11.66 -7.68
C LYS A 96 -21.62 -10.24 -7.30
N GLY A 97 -21.01 -9.53 -8.27
CA GLY A 97 -20.58 -8.15 -8.12
C GLY A 97 -19.11 -7.99 -7.74
N ALA A 98 -18.70 -6.73 -7.56
CA ALA A 98 -17.32 -6.36 -7.34
C ALA A 98 -16.80 -6.85 -5.98
N PHE A 99 -15.59 -7.41 -5.97
CA PHE A 99 -14.87 -7.78 -4.75
C PHE A 99 -14.04 -6.60 -4.22
N LEU A 100 -13.44 -5.83 -5.11
CA LEU A 100 -12.64 -4.65 -4.78
C LEU A 100 -13.39 -3.38 -5.17
N GLN A 101 -13.18 -2.31 -4.43
CA GLN A 101 -13.95 -1.06 -4.55
C GLN A 101 -13.70 -0.36 -5.87
N ASP A 102 -12.46 -0.38 -6.31
CA ASP A 102 -11.96 0.32 -7.49
C ASP A 102 -10.61 -0.27 -7.89
N ARG A 103 -9.85 0.45 -8.70
CA ARG A 103 -8.43 0.14 -8.88
C ARG A 103 -7.67 0.41 -7.57
N TYR A 104 -6.57 -0.30 -7.40
CA TYR A 104 -5.63 -0.02 -6.30
C TYR A 104 -5.10 1.42 -6.38
N HIS A 105 -4.75 2.01 -5.26
CA HIS A 105 -3.97 3.25 -5.19
C HIS A 105 -2.48 2.91 -5.17
N ALA A 106 -1.64 3.75 -5.78
CA ALA A 106 -0.20 3.59 -5.82
C ALA A 106 0.49 4.90 -5.48
N THR A 107 1.38 4.86 -4.49
CA THR A 107 2.20 5.99 -4.03
C THR A 107 3.67 5.64 -4.26
N ALA A 108 4.41 6.49 -4.98
CA ALA A 108 5.86 6.36 -5.09
C ALA A 108 6.51 6.77 -3.76
N ILE A 109 7.43 5.94 -3.27
CA ILE A 109 8.12 6.17 -1.99
C ILE A 109 9.60 6.33 -2.25
N GLU A 110 10.22 7.36 -1.68
CA GLU A 110 11.66 7.50 -1.68
C GLU A 110 12.32 6.44 -0.79
N SER A 111 13.51 5.97 -1.19
CA SER A 111 14.31 5.03 -0.41
C SER A 111 14.82 5.65 0.90
N GLY A 112 15.46 4.85 1.75
CA GLY A 112 15.98 5.32 3.04
C GLY A 112 14.86 5.60 4.04
N GLU A 113 14.90 6.77 4.68
CA GLU A 113 14.03 7.12 5.79
C GLU A 113 12.53 7.05 5.44
N HIS A 114 12.13 7.49 4.25
CA HIS A 114 10.73 7.47 3.84
C HIS A 114 10.20 6.05 3.64
N LEU A 115 11.03 5.15 3.10
CA LEU A 115 10.72 3.72 3.04
C LEU A 115 10.53 3.15 4.45
N LEU A 116 11.43 3.46 5.38
CA LEU A 116 11.38 2.97 6.76
C LEU A 116 10.11 3.42 7.49
N ARG A 117 9.74 4.69 7.35
CA ARG A 117 8.48 5.23 7.89
C ARG A 117 7.26 4.53 7.28
N CYS A 118 7.28 4.23 5.98
CA CYS A 118 6.21 3.51 5.31
C CYS A 118 6.10 2.05 5.77
N LEU A 119 7.23 1.36 6.01
CA LEU A 119 7.25 0.01 6.59
C LEU A 119 6.54 -0.02 7.95
N VAL A 120 6.95 0.85 8.88
CA VAL A 120 6.34 0.98 10.21
C VAL A 120 4.85 1.32 10.10
N TYR A 121 4.48 2.24 9.21
CA TYR A 121 3.07 2.58 8.97
C TYR A 121 2.24 1.36 8.57
N ILE A 122 2.75 0.50 7.70
CA ILE A 122 2.03 -0.70 7.25
C ILE A 122 1.96 -1.73 8.38
N ASP A 123 3.06 -1.98 9.08
CA ASP A 123 3.10 -2.97 10.15
C ASP A 123 2.14 -2.64 11.29
N LEU A 124 2.02 -1.37 11.63
CA LEU A 124 1.08 -0.90 12.66
C LEU A 124 -0.38 -0.76 12.18
N ASN A 125 -0.70 -1.13 10.95
CA ASN A 125 -2.05 -0.95 10.42
C ASN A 125 -3.10 -1.69 11.24
N THR A 126 -2.84 -2.95 11.60
CA THR A 126 -3.75 -3.79 12.39
C THR A 126 -3.78 -3.42 13.87
N VAL A 127 -2.70 -2.85 14.39
CA VAL A 127 -2.65 -2.30 15.76
C VAL A 127 -3.50 -1.04 15.85
N ARG A 128 -3.36 -0.09 14.91
CA ARG A 128 -4.20 1.11 14.83
C ARG A 128 -5.70 0.78 14.66
N ALA A 129 -5.99 -0.35 14.04
CA ALA A 129 -7.37 -0.85 13.90
C ALA A 129 -7.89 -1.60 15.15
N GLY A 130 -7.08 -1.75 16.21
CA GLY A 130 -7.44 -2.46 17.42
C GLY A 130 -7.59 -3.98 17.23
N ALA A 131 -7.07 -4.54 16.12
CA ALA A 131 -7.19 -5.97 15.84
C ALA A 131 -6.17 -6.81 16.61
N VAL A 132 -4.99 -6.26 16.89
CA VAL A 132 -3.91 -6.83 17.69
C VAL A 132 -3.19 -5.71 18.45
N ASP A 133 -2.44 -6.03 19.49
CA ASP A 133 -1.64 -5.08 20.27
C ASP A 133 -0.21 -4.91 19.74
N HIS A 134 0.27 -5.89 18.96
CA HIS A 134 1.59 -5.88 18.34
C HIS A 134 1.56 -6.54 16.96
N PRO A 135 2.30 -6.02 15.95
CA PRO A 135 2.27 -6.58 14.59
C PRO A 135 2.72 -8.04 14.50
N SER A 136 3.55 -8.53 15.42
CA SER A 136 3.95 -9.95 15.47
C SER A 136 2.78 -10.91 15.68
N LYS A 137 1.68 -10.44 16.27
CA LYS A 137 0.45 -11.23 16.46
C LYS A 137 -0.43 -11.32 15.23
N TRP A 138 -0.05 -10.61 14.13
CA TRP A 138 -0.79 -10.67 12.88
C TRP A 138 -0.05 -11.48 11.82
N PRO A 139 -0.45 -12.74 11.57
CA PRO A 139 0.30 -13.65 10.68
C PRO A 139 0.17 -13.32 9.17
N HIS A 140 -0.71 -12.39 8.80
CA HIS A 140 -0.96 -12.03 7.40
C HIS A 140 -0.29 -10.71 7.01
N GLY A 141 0.89 -10.42 7.57
CA GLY A 141 1.75 -9.29 7.25
C GLY A 141 3.22 -9.67 7.19
N GLY A 142 4.04 -8.82 6.59
CA GLY A 142 5.46 -9.08 6.38
C GLY A 142 6.33 -8.89 7.62
N PHE A 143 5.81 -8.28 8.70
CA PHE A 143 6.60 -8.03 9.92
C PHE A 143 7.33 -9.27 10.42
N ASN A 144 6.62 -10.39 10.60
CA ASN A 144 7.22 -11.64 11.12
C ASN A 144 8.29 -12.18 10.18
N GLU A 145 8.06 -12.14 8.87
CA GLU A 145 9.03 -12.58 7.86
C GLU A 145 10.26 -11.65 7.82
N ILE A 146 10.08 -10.34 8.01
CA ILE A 146 11.20 -9.38 8.13
C ILE A 146 12.02 -9.67 9.38
N GLN A 147 11.39 -9.97 10.53
CA GLN A 147 12.08 -10.23 11.78
C GLN A 147 12.72 -11.62 11.87
N SER A 148 12.21 -12.57 11.11
CA SER A 148 12.68 -13.96 11.08
C SER A 148 12.70 -14.46 9.64
N PRO A 149 13.75 -14.13 8.87
CA PRO A 149 13.86 -14.50 7.46
C PRO A 149 13.73 -15.99 7.21
N ILE A 150 12.90 -16.37 6.24
CA ILE A 150 12.70 -17.75 5.83
C ILE A 150 13.49 -18.08 4.56
N ARG A 151 14.07 -19.27 4.48
CA ARG A 151 14.91 -19.67 3.34
C ARG A 151 14.10 -20.09 2.11
N LYS A 152 12.94 -20.72 2.29
CA LYS A 152 12.11 -21.26 1.20
C LYS A 152 10.78 -20.51 1.13
N ASN A 153 10.32 -20.26 -0.08
CA ASN A 153 9.02 -19.60 -0.35
C ASN A 153 8.88 -18.23 0.31
N SER A 154 10.00 -17.52 0.50
CA SER A 154 9.98 -16.16 1.04
C SER A 154 9.21 -15.21 0.13
N ILE A 155 8.41 -14.33 0.73
CA ILE A 155 7.72 -13.24 0.01
C ILE A 155 8.63 -12.02 -0.04
N ILE A 156 9.29 -11.71 1.07
CA ILE A 156 10.16 -10.54 1.19
C ILE A 156 11.46 -10.74 0.40
N ALA A 157 11.87 -9.72 -0.34
CA ALA A 157 13.16 -9.63 -1.01
C ALA A 157 14.17 -9.00 -0.05
N TYR A 158 14.69 -9.78 0.90
CA TYR A 158 15.50 -9.33 2.04
C TYR A 158 16.68 -8.45 1.63
N GLU A 159 17.47 -8.89 0.68
CA GLU A 159 18.64 -8.15 0.21
C GLU A 159 18.26 -6.81 -0.40
N ARG A 160 17.21 -6.81 -1.24
CA ARG A 160 16.71 -5.57 -1.85
C ARG A 160 16.14 -4.62 -0.81
N LEU A 161 15.42 -5.15 0.19
CA LEU A 161 14.86 -4.37 1.29
C LEU A 161 15.99 -3.71 2.10
N ARG A 162 17.00 -4.48 2.50
CA ARG A 162 18.17 -3.99 3.24
C ARG A 162 18.87 -2.85 2.48
N GLN A 163 19.18 -3.06 1.18
CA GLN A 163 19.85 -2.06 0.34
C GLN A 163 19.04 -0.77 0.23
N LEU A 164 17.74 -0.86 -0.03
CA LEU A 164 16.86 0.31 -0.16
C LEU A 164 16.64 1.03 1.17
N ALA A 165 16.74 0.32 2.28
CA ALA A 165 16.71 0.87 3.62
C ALA A 165 18.03 1.54 4.04
N GLY A 166 19.13 1.32 3.28
CA GLY A 166 20.44 1.95 3.53
C GLY A 166 21.30 1.23 4.58
N PHE A 167 21.08 -0.09 4.80
CA PHE A 167 21.83 -0.88 5.77
C PHE A 167 22.89 -1.76 5.10
N THR A 168 24.03 -1.95 5.80
CA THR A 168 25.13 -2.81 5.33
C THR A 168 24.84 -4.29 5.53
N ASP A 169 24.14 -4.65 6.58
CA ASP A 169 23.75 -6.04 6.90
C ASP A 169 22.27 -6.14 7.29
N TYR A 170 21.73 -7.35 7.18
CA TYR A 170 20.30 -7.57 7.40
C TYR A 170 19.92 -7.57 8.89
N ASP A 171 20.79 -8.07 9.76
CA ASP A 171 20.51 -8.18 11.20
C ASP A 171 20.40 -6.79 11.83
N SER A 172 21.31 -5.88 11.45
CA SER A 172 21.23 -4.46 11.83
C SER A 172 19.94 -3.80 11.35
N PHE A 173 19.53 -4.08 10.11
CA PHE A 173 18.25 -3.60 9.57
C PHE A 173 17.06 -4.14 10.39
N ALA A 174 17.00 -5.45 10.61
CA ALA A 174 15.89 -6.08 11.33
C ALA A 174 15.79 -5.59 12.77
N ALA A 175 16.95 -5.41 13.45
CA ALA A 175 17.00 -4.85 14.80
C ALA A 175 16.52 -3.39 14.84
N ALA A 176 16.95 -2.56 13.88
CA ALA A 176 16.51 -1.17 13.78
C ALA A 176 15.01 -1.08 13.47
N HIS A 177 14.52 -1.89 12.52
CA HIS A 177 13.10 -1.96 12.19
C HIS A 177 12.23 -2.31 13.40
N ARG A 178 12.64 -3.29 14.21
CA ARG A 178 11.96 -3.65 15.47
C ARG A 178 11.90 -2.44 16.40
N LYS A 179 13.05 -1.78 16.65
CA LYS A 179 13.10 -0.59 17.51
C LYS A 179 12.15 0.52 17.06
N TRP A 180 12.03 0.78 15.75
CA TRP A 180 11.12 1.80 15.26
C TRP A 180 9.65 1.40 15.42
N VAL A 181 9.32 0.14 15.22
CA VAL A 181 7.97 -0.36 15.49
C VAL A 181 7.65 -0.24 16.98
N ASP A 182 8.55 -0.66 17.87
CA ASP A 182 8.37 -0.58 19.32
C ASP A 182 8.27 0.88 19.80
N ALA A 183 9.04 1.79 19.23
CA ALA A 183 8.96 3.22 19.53
C ALA A 183 7.60 3.80 19.07
N ALA A 184 7.18 3.49 17.86
CA ALA A 184 5.92 3.98 17.31
C ALA A 184 4.68 3.38 18.01
N LEU A 185 4.81 2.21 18.65
CA LEU A 185 3.75 1.63 19.49
C LEU A 185 3.49 2.46 20.77
N LYS A 186 4.51 3.11 21.33
CA LYS A 186 4.37 3.94 22.56
C LYS A 186 3.52 5.19 22.30
N ASP A 187 3.64 5.75 21.09
CA ASP A 187 2.95 6.97 20.68
C ASP A 187 1.88 6.68 19.62
N ILE A 188 1.31 5.46 19.64
CA ILE A 188 0.40 5.05 18.59
C ILE A 188 -0.86 5.92 18.61
N CYS A 189 -1.01 6.70 17.56
CA CYS A 189 -2.24 7.46 17.34
C CYS A 189 -3.17 6.64 16.44
N ALA A 190 -4.44 6.52 16.82
CA ALA A 190 -5.47 5.88 16.00
C ALA A 190 -5.67 6.61 14.66
N LYS A 191 -5.18 7.85 14.53
CA LYS A 191 -5.31 8.65 13.32
C LYS A 191 -4.47 8.08 12.18
N ARG A 192 -5.15 7.80 11.07
CA ARG A 192 -4.54 7.34 9.83
C ARG A 192 -3.69 8.46 9.19
N ASP A 193 -2.44 8.17 8.90
CA ASP A 193 -1.62 9.05 8.07
C ASP A 193 -2.02 8.88 6.58
N ARG A 194 -2.69 9.90 6.05
CA ARG A 194 -3.26 9.89 4.71
C ARG A 194 -2.22 9.99 3.60
N ARG A 195 -1.01 10.49 3.89
CA ARG A 195 0.04 10.65 2.89
C ARG A 195 0.41 9.33 2.23
N TRP A 196 0.42 8.23 2.99
CA TRP A 196 0.74 6.90 2.46
C TRP A 196 -0.32 6.29 1.54
N THR A 197 -1.55 6.80 1.55
CA THR A 197 -2.68 6.18 0.87
C THR A 197 -3.48 7.13 -0.02
N GLU A 198 -3.09 8.39 -0.09
CA GLU A 198 -3.79 9.43 -0.87
C GLU A 198 -2.82 10.23 -1.75
N SER A 199 -1.50 10.20 -1.45
CA SER A 199 -0.50 10.90 -2.24
C SER A 199 0.00 10.04 -3.41
N ILE A 200 0.47 10.69 -4.46
CA ILE A 200 1.05 10.05 -5.65
C ILE A 200 2.53 9.75 -5.40
N ALA A 201 3.22 10.63 -4.66
CA ALA A 201 4.61 10.44 -4.24
C ALA A 201 4.81 11.01 -2.85
N VAL A 202 5.73 10.41 -2.07
CA VAL A 202 6.15 10.86 -0.74
C VAL A 202 7.68 10.70 -0.64
N GLY A 203 8.36 11.78 -0.28
CA GLY A 203 9.82 11.80 -0.17
C GLY A 203 10.36 13.19 0.12
N GLY A 204 11.64 13.42 -0.11
CA GLY A 204 12.25 14.74 -0.13
C GLY A 204 11.72 15.59 -1.30
N SER A 205 11.93 16.90 -1.25
CA SER A 205 11.44 17.84 -2.26
C SER A 205 11.92 17.47 -3.67
N SER A 206 13.22 17.18 -3.82
CA SER A 206 13.83 16.79 -5.10
C SER A 206 13.23 15.50 -5.67
N PHE A 207 12.99 14.49 -4.84
CA PHE A 207 12.36 13.25 -5.25
C PHE A 207 10.94 13.49 -5.77
N VAL A 208 10.14 14.25 -5.03
CA VAL A 208 8.74 14.51 -5.38
C VAL A 208 8.62 15.33 -6.67
N GLU A 209 9.49 16.34 -6.84
CA GLU A 209 9.55 17.12 -8.09
C GLU A 209 10.02 16.27 -9.27
N HIS A 210 10.99 15.36 -9.05
CA HIS A 210 11.41 14.43 -10.09
C HIS A 210 10.27 13.51 -10.54
N ILE A 211 9.51 12.93 -9.61
CA ILE A 211 8.31 12.11 -9.93
C ILE A 211 7.29 12.93 -10.72
N LYS A 212 7.03 14.18 -10.30
CA LYS A 212 6.12 15.08 -11.00
C LYS A 212 6.57 15.36 -12.42
N SER A 213 7.86 15.64 -12.61
CA SER A 213 8.47 15.86 -13.93
C SER A 213 8.38 14.62 -14.81
N ALA A 214 8.72 13.44 -14.28
CA ALA A 214 8.65 12.17 -15.00
C ALA A 214 7.22 11.77 -15.40
N MET A 215 6.21 12.24 -14.70
CA MET A 215 4.80 12.08 -15.08
C MET A 215 4.37 12.99 -16.23
N GLY A 216 5.11 14.06 -16.52
CA GLY A 216 4.83 14.99 -17.62
C GLY A 216 3.41 15.55 -17.59
N ALA A 217 2.72 15.49 -18.73
CA ALA A 217 1.34 15.99 -18.85
C ALA A 217 0.33 15.36 -17.89
N ILE A 218 0.60 14.14 -17.42
CA ILE A 218 -0.24 13.44 -16.45
C ILE A 218 -0.20 14.15 -15.08
N ALA A 219 0.88 14.88 -14.78
CA ALA A 219 1.00 15.65 -13.53
C ALA A 219 0.21 16.97 -13.54
N LYS A 220 -0.43 17.33 -14.64
CA LYS A 220 -1.27 18.54 -14.71
C LYS A 220 -2.36 18.52 -13.63
N GLY A 221 -2.46 19.63 -12.88
CA GLY A 221 -3.40 19.75 -11.75
C GLY A 221 -2.91 19.06 -10.45
N ARG A 222 -1.63 18.69 -10.35
CA ARG A 222 -1.01 18.12 -9.15
C ARG A 222 0.00 19.09 -8.56
N SER A 223 -0.01 19.22 -7.23
CA SER A 223 0.88 20.13 -6.51
C SER A 223 1.77 19.38 -5.54
N VAL A 224 3.02 19.82 -5.45
CA VAL A 224 3.94 19.41 -4.39
C VAL A 224 3.58 20.22 -3.15
N ARG A 225 3.45 19.56 -2.02
CA ARG A 225 3.08 20.17 -0.74
C ARG A 225 4.03 19.70 0.36
N PRO A 226 4.40 20.58 1.29
CA PRO A 226 5.10 20.15 2.49
C PRO A 226 4.18 19.27 3.34
N ALA A 227 4.74 18.23 3.94
CA ALA A 227 4.12 17.35 4.90
C ALA A 227 5.10 17.15 6.06
N GLU A 228 4.62 16.69 7.21
CA GLU A 228 5.46 16.51 8.39
C GLU A 228 6.66 15.57 8.08
N GLY A 229 7.87 16.18 8.05
CA GLY A 229 9.12 15.48 7.74
C GLY A 229 9.23 14.92 6.32
N ALA A 230 8.47 15.46 5.35
CA ALA A 230 8.48 15.04 3.95
C ALA A 230 7.87 16.09 3.03
N PHE A 231 7.87 15.79 1.73
CA PHE A 231 7.02 16.41 0.72
C PHE A 231 6.11 15.36 0.11
N GLU A 232 4.96 15.78 -0.38
CA GLU A 232 4.02 14.90 -1.06
C GLU A 232 3.50 15.50 -2.37
N LEU A 233 3.28 14.66 -3.37
CA LEU A 233 2.57 15.02 -4.60
C LEU A 233 1.11 14.59 -4.46
N ARG A 234 0.19 15.56 -4.50
CA ARG A 234 -1.26 15.30 -4.46
C ARG A 234 -1.99 15.86 -5.65
N GLU A 235 -3.14 15.27 -5.96
CA GLU A 235 -4.10 15.91 -6.84
C GLU A 235 -4.57 17.23 -6.20
N ALA A 236 -4.62 18.30 -6.97
CA ALA A 236 -5.27 19.52 -6.51
C ALA A 236 -6.72 19.14 -6.17
N GLN A 237 -7.18 19.52 -4.98
CA GLN A 237 -8.61 19.40 -4.66
C GLN A 237 -9.35 20.21 -5.70
N SER A 238 -10.05 19.55 -6.62
CA SER A 238 -10.89 20.26 -7.57
C SER A 238 -11.99 20.93 -6.77
N ALA A 239 -12.14 22.24 -6.92
CA ALA A 239 -13.23 23.03 -6.36
C ALA A 239 -14.63 22.53 -6.81
N TYR A 240 -14.68 21.51 -7.66
CA TYR A 240 -15.88 20.89 -8.21
C TYR A 240 -16.78 20.23 -7.16
N ASN A 241 -16.22 19.75 -6.05
CA ASN A 241 -17.04 19.17 -4.96
C ASN A 241 -17.71 20.24 -4.06
N ALA A 242 -17.35 21.51 -4.21
CA ALA A 242 -17.98 22.61 -3.46
C ALA A 242 -19.31 23.08 -4.07
N ILE A 243 -19.54 22.77 -5.36
CA ILE A 243 -20.70 23.27 -6.13
C ILE A 243 -21.90 22.32 -6.06
N PHE A 244 -21.68 21.01 -5.79
CA PHE A 244 -22.75 20.02 -5.64
C PHE A 244 -22.90 19.55 -4.17
N ARG A 245 -23.31 20.43 -3.28
CA ARG A 245 -24.05 20.01 -2.08
C ARG A 245 -25.49 19.74 -2.53
N PRO A 246 -26.02 18.51 -2.41
CA PRO A 246 -27.44 18.31 -2.61
C PRO A 246 -28.17 19.20 -1.60
N LYS A 247 -29.03 20.09 -2.06
CA LYS A 247 -30.00 20.77 -1.19
C LYS A 247 -30.79 19.68 -0.49
N LYS A 248 -30.73 19.65 0.84
CA LYS A 248 -31.71 18.90 1.63
C LYS A 248 -33.07 19.50 1.29
N HIS A 249 -33.90 18.74 0.58
CA HIS A 249 -35.32 19.01 0.57
C HIS A 249 -35.83 18.60 1.94
N ASP A 250 -36.20 19.58 2.75
CA ASP A 250 -37.07 19.37 3.91
C ASP A 250 -38.41 18.84 3.36
N ILE A 251 -38.65 17.57 3.58
CA ILE A 251 -39.97 16.97 3.39
C ILE A 251 -40.73 17.29 4.67
N ASP A 252 -41.61 18.29 4.57
CA ASP A 252 -42.60 18.62 5.60
C ASP A 252 -43.59 17.44 5.74
N PRO A 253 -43.75 16.84 6.91
CA PRO A 253 -44.72 15.77 7.13
C PRO A 253 -46.08 16.40 7.38
N ARG A 254 -46.97 16.38 6.41
CA ARG A 254 -48.40 16.48 6.63
C ARG A 254 -49.07 15.18 6.21
#